data_87bd72748bf13ab27d42282b7fe10842
#
_entry.id   87bd72748bf13ab27d42282b7fe10842
#
_cell.length_a   1.000
_cell.length_b   1.000
_cell.length_c   1.000
_cell.angle_alpha   90.00
_cell.angle_beta   90.00
_cell.angle_gamma   90.00
#
_symmetry.space_group_name_H-M   'P 1'
#
loop_
_entity.id
_entity.type
_entity.pdbx_description
1 polymer ?
#
loop_
_entity_poly.entity_id
_entity_poly.type
_entity_poly.pdbx_seq_one_letter_code
_entity_poly.pdbx_strand_id
1 'polypeptide(L)'
;KRLLNNTTPDTDLLYDMLLEAKEYGCEYVVMEVSSHALDKNRVFGLEFDEVAFTNLTQDHLDYHKTLENYANAKRKLFEKTRGEKVAIINKDDPHHEKFMLNENKNITIGKNDADVLIKNYSLSHLHTKIQFSYEDKIYDTQINMVGSYNVYNYLTALMLVHKLGFS
;
A
#
# COMPACT_ATOMS: atom_id res chain seq x y z
N LYS A 1 0.17 20.49 11.15
CA LYS A 1 1.18 19.63 10.55
C LYS A 1 2.35 19.49 11.53
N ARG A 2 2.64 18.28 12.00
CA ARG A 2 3.83 18.00 12.82
C ARG A 2 4.99 17.64 11.91
N LEU A 3 6.18 18.14 12.22
CA LEU A 3 7.41 17.68 11.56
C LEU A 3 7.86 16.41 12.28
N LEU A 4 8.03 15.33 11.52
CA LEU A 4 8.48 14.04 12.02
C LEU A 4 9.89 13.76 11.47
N ASN A 5 10.75 13.19 12.29
CA ASN A 5 12.10 12.80 11.89
C ASN A 5 12.11 11.51 11.04
N ASN A 6 11.04 10.71 11.11
CA ASN A 6 10.88 9.45 10.41
C ASN A 6 9.52 9.40 9.72
N THR A 7 9.43 8.72 8.59
CA THR A 7 8.17 8.45 7.88
C THR A 7 7.16 7.75 8.79
N THR A 8 7.60 6.72 9.52
CA THR A 8 6.82 6.08 10.59
C THR A 8 7.39 6.52 11.92
N PRO A 9 6.62 7.21 12.78
CA PRO A 9 7.08 7.66 14.10
C PRO A 9 7.55 6.52 14.99
N ASP A 10 8.25 6.86 16.06
CA ASP A 10 8.53 5.90 17.14
C ASP A 10 7.23 5.56 17.87
N THR A 11 7.19 4.39 18.53
CA THR A 11 5.96 3.78 19.05
C THR A 11 5.14 4.73 19.91
N ASP A 12 5.77 5.37 20.90
CA ASP A 12 5.07 6.27 21.84
C ASP A 12 4.39 7.43 21.09
N LEU A 13 5.15 8.12 20.23
CA LEU A 13 4.61 9.21 19.44
C LEU A 13 3.50 8.76 18.47
N LEU A 14 3.63 7.57 17.88
CA LEU A 14 2.60 7.00 17.01
C LEU A 14 1.29 6.78 17.77
N TYR A 15 1.37 6.19 18.98
CA TYR A 15 0.17 5.98 19.80
C TYR A 15 -0.46 7.30 20.26
N ASP A 16 0.34 8.29 20.67
CA ASP A 16 -0.16 9.63 21.00
C ASP A 16 -0.91 10.27 19.82
N MET A 17 -0.36 10.14 18.59
CA MET A 17 -1.00 10.65 17.38
C MET A 17 -2.31 9.92 17.07
N LEU A 18 -2.36 8.60 17.28
CA LEU A 18 -3.58 7.81 17.07
C LEU A 18 -4.67 8.16 18.10
N LEU A 19 -4.28 8.37 19.37
CA LEU A 19 -5.20 8.82 20.41
C LEU A 19 -5.75 10.22 20.09
N GLU A 20 -4.89 11.16 19.70
CA GLU A 20 -5.29 12.49 19.30
C GLU A 20 -6.25 12.45 18.10
N ALA A 21 -5.94 11.64 17.06
CA ALA A 21 -6.82 11.45 15.92
C ALA A 21 -8.21 10.93 16.32
N LYS A 22 -8.26 9.96 17.24
CA LYS A 22 -9.50 9.43 17.80
C LYS A 22 -10.29 10.51 18.56
N GLU A 23 -9.63 11.34 19.37
CA GLU A 23 -10.25 12.43 20.11
C GLU A 23 -10.85 13.49 19.17
N TYR A 24 -10.21 13.74 18.04
CA TYR A 24 -10.72 14.63 16.97
C TYR A 24 -11.80 13.96 16.09
N GLY A 25 -12.21 12.72 16.36
CA GLY A 25 -13.26 12.02 15.62
C GLY A 25 -12.82 11.52 14.25
N CYS A 26 -11.52 11.29 14.03
CA CYS A 26 -11.04 10.67 12.79
C CYS A 26 -11.52 9.21 12.74
N GLU A 27 -12.19 8.85 11.65
CA GLU A 27 -12.69 7.49 11.41
C GLU A 27 -11.67 6.60 10.73
N TYR A 28 -10.75 7.20 9.96
CA TYR A 28 -9.74 6.50 9.17
C TYR A 28 -8.35 7.05 9.43
N VAL A 29 -7.37 6.16 9.45
CA VAL A 29 -5.95 6.51 9.49
C VAL A 29 -5.27 5.82 8.32
N VAL A 30 -4.59 6.60 7.49
CA VAL A 30 -3.74 6.10 6.41
C VAL A 30 -2.30 6.44 6.75
N MET A 31 -1.43 5.45 6.73
CA MET A 31 -0.03 5.65 7.07
C MET A 31 0.92 4.84 6.19
N GLU A 32 2.09 5.39 5.96
CA GLU A 32 3.20 4.63 5.42
C GLU A 32 3.93 3.92 6.55
N VAL A 33 4.16 2.61 6.37
CA VAL A 33 4.91 1.79 7.33
C VAL A 33 6.23 1.37 6.71
N SER A 34 7.32 2.02 7.14
CA SER A 34 8.65 1.73 6.62
C SER A 34 9.18 0.37 7.09
N SER A 35 10.06 -0.24 6.31
CA SER A 35 10.72 -1.50 6.67
C SER A 35 11.52 -1.40 7.98
N HIS A 36 12.13 -0.24 8.23
CA HIS A 36 12.79 0.03 9.51
C HIS A 36 11.82 0.05 10.68
N ALA A 37 10.62 0.61 10.49
CA ALA A 37 9.59 0.62 11.52
C ALA A 37 9.09 -0.78 11.85
N LEU A 38 8.93 -1.62 10.84
CA LEU A 38 8.53 -3.02 11.01
C LEU A 38 9.63 -3.82 11.71
N ASP A 39 10.88 -3.62 11.32
CA ASP A 39 12.01 -4.33 11.92
C ASP A 39 12.25 -3.90 13.38
N LYS A 40 12.08 -2.62 13.69
CA LYS A 40 12.19 -2.05 15.04
C LYS A 40 10.89 -2.13 15.85
N ASN A 41 9.87 -2.86 15.38
CA ASN A 41 8.58 -3.02 16.05
C ASN A 41 7.85 -1.71 16.41
N ARG A 42 8.04 -0.61 15.65
CA ARG A 42 7.39 0.67 15.95
C ARG A 42 5.85 0.61 15.85
N VAL A 43 5.32 -0.33 15.09
CA VAL A 43 3.89 -0.61 14.96
C VAL A 43 3.46 -1.83 15.81
N PHE A 44 4.17 -2.07 16.93
CA PHE A 44 3.82 -3.15 17.86
C PHE A 44 2.40 -2.95 18.39
N GLY A 45 1.60 -4.02 18.43
CA GLY A 45 0.21 -3.97 18.92
C GLY A 45 -0.80 -3.37 17.95
N LEU A 46 -0.37 -2.77 16.83
CA LEU A 46 -1.29 -2.31 15.78
C LEU A 46 -1.64 -3.46 14.84
N GLU A 47 -2.90 -3.49 14.45
CA GLU A 47 -3.45 -4.31 13.38
C GLU A 47 -4.10 -3.40 12.34
N PHE A 48 -4.07 -3.80 11.08
CA PHE A 48 -4.55 -2.99 9.96
C PHE A 48 -5.74 -3.67 9.30
N ASP A 49 -6.77 -2.91 8.96
CA ASP A 49 -7.91 -3.41 8.20
C ASP A 49 -7.50 -3.75 6.76
N GLU A 50 -6.60 -2.93 6.21
CA GLU A 50 -6.06 -3.10 4.86
C GLU A 50 -4.58 -2.76 4.81
N VAL A 51 -3.85 -3.47 3.96
CA VAL A 51 -2.43 -3.25 3.68
C VAL A 51 -2.18 -3.22 2.18
N ALA A 52 -1.12 -2.53 1.75
CA ALA A 52 -0.77 -2.46 0.34
C ALA A 52 0.73 -2.65 0.10
N PHE A 53 1.04 -3.36 -0.99
CA PHE A 53 2.38 -3.51 -1.55
C PHE A 53 2.45 -2.80 -2.90
N THR A 54 3.25 -1.76 -2.98
CA THR A 54 3.43 -0.97 -4.21
C THR A 54 4.62 -1.44 -5.04
N ASN A 55 5.77 -1.64 -4.42
CA ASN A 55 6.98 -2.15 -5.06
C ASN A 55 8.06 -2.53 -4.05
N LEU A 56 9.08 -3.27 -4.53
CA LEU A 56 10.31 -3.55 -3.82
C LEU A 56 11.51 -3.19 -4.71
N THR A 57 12.06 -2.00 -4.55
CA THR A 57 13.27 -1.55 -5.22
C THR A 57 14.50 -1.79 -4.36
N GLN A 58 15.69 -1.75 -4.98
CA GLN A 58 16.95 -1.84 -4.23
C GLN A 58 17.17 -0.53 -3.44
N ASP A 59 16.67 -0.52 -2.22
CA ASP A 59 16.79 0.58 -1.27
C ASP A 59 17.06 0.03 0.13
N HIS A 60 17.60 0.88 1.03
CA HIS A 60 17.87 0.53 2.42
C HIS A 60 18.78 -0.71 2.62
N LEU A 61 19.63 -1.07 1.64
CA LEU A 61 20.54 -2.21 1.74
C LEU A 61 21.71 -1.94 2.69
N ASP A 62 22.01 -0.68 2.97
CA ASP A 62 22.91 -0.27 4.05
C ASP A 62 22.45 -0.82 5.42
N TYR A 63 21.13 -0.86 5.65
CA TYR A 63 20.51 -1.37 6.87
C TYR A 63 20.19 -2.87 6.76
N HIS A 64 19.41 -3.29 5.77
CA HIS A 64 18.91 -4.67 5.65
C HIS A 64 19.94 -5.67 5.11
N LYS A 65 21.06 -5.20 4.52
CA LYS A 65 22.17 -5.98 3.95
C LYS A 65 21.81 -6.73 2.67
N THR A 66 20.62 -7.29 2.57
CA THR A 66 20.14 -8.03 1.39
C THR A 66 18.72 -7.63 1.02
N LEU A 67 18.36 -7.79 -0.25
CA LEU A 67 17.00 -7.58 -0.73
C LEU A 67 16.01 -8.56 -0.06
N GLU A 68 16.46 -9.76 0.25
CA GLU A 68 15.68 -10.77 0.96
C GLU A 68 15.30 -10.32 2.37
N ASN A 69 16.26 -9.81 3.15
CA ASN A 69 15.99 -9.27 4.48
C ASN A 69 15.07 -8.06 4.42
N TYR A 70 15.23 -7.20 3.40
CA TYR A 70 14.36 -6.07 3.18
C TYR A 70 12.92 -6.50 2.87
N ALA A 71 12.74 -7.48 1.98
CA ALA A 71 11.43 -8.05 1.68
C ALA A 71 10.79 -8.67 2.93
N ASN A 72 11.55 -9.46 3.69
CA ASN A 72 11.07 -10.10 4.92
C ASN A 72 10.65 -9.07 5.98
N ALA A 73 11.40 -7.96 6.11
CA ALA A 73 11.00 -6.86 7.00
C ALA A 73 9.66 -6.23 6.56
N LYS A 74 9.49 -5.92 5.27
CA LYS A 74 8.22 -5.39 4.73
C LYS A 74 7.06 -6.38 4.86
N ARG A 75 7.30 -7.68 4.67
CA ARG A 75 6.29 -8.73 4.77
C ARG A 75 5.60 -8.76 6.14
N LYS A 76 6.29 -8.41 7.23
CA LYS A 76 5.71 -8.33 8.58
C LYS A 76 4.44 -7.46 8.65
N LEU A 77 4.28 -6.48 7.74
CA LEU A 77 3.07 -5.66 7.68
C LEU A 77 1.84 -6.50 7.29
N PHE A 78 2.01 -7.44 6.36
CA PHE A 78 0.94 -8.28 5.84
C PHE A 78 0.47 -9.35 6.84
N GLU A 79 1.31 -9.65 7.83
CA GLU A 79 0.99 -10.52 8.96
C GLU A 79 0.17 -9.81 10.06
N LYS A 80 0.06 -8.47 9.98
CA LYS A 80 -0.64 -7.61 10.94
C LYS A 80 -2.05 -7.21 10.49
N THR A 81 -2.62 -7.91 9.53
CA THR A 81 -3.97 -7.64 9.05
C THR A 81 -5.03 -8.21 10.01
N ARG A 82 -6.16 -7.52 10.10
CA ARG A 82 -7.34 -7.94 10.88
C ARG A 82 -8.60 -7.94 10.01
N GLY A 83 -9.73 -8.38 10.59
CA GLY A 83 -11.03 -8.40 9.91
C GLY A 83 -11.01 -9.26 8.65
N GLU A 84 -11.32 -8.67 7.50
CA GLU A 84 -11.28 -9.33 6.19
C GLU A 84 -9.87 -9.59 5.67
N LYS A 85 -8.85 -9.06 6.32
CA LYS A 85 -7.43 -9.24 5.98
C LYS A 85 -7.11 -8.86 4.53
N VAL A 86 -7.55 -7.68 4.10
CA VAL A 86 -7.39 -7.23 2.72
C VAL A 86 -5.94 -6.81 2.45
N ALA A 87 -5.34 -7.33 1.39
CA ALA A 87 -4.01 -6.95 0.91
C ALA A 87 -4.07 -6.57 -0.58
N ILE A 88 -3.72 -5.33 -0.90
CA ILE A 88 -3.62 -4.85 -2.28
C ILE A 88 -2.19 -5.02 -2.77
N ILE A 89 -1.99 -5.77 -3.84
CA ILE A 89 -0.66 -6.23 -4.30
C ILE A 89 -0.39 -5.77 -5.72
N ASN A 90 0.69 -5.01 -5.95
CA ASN A 90 1.20 -4.78 -7.29
C ASN A 90 1.83 -6.07 -7.84
N LYS A 91 1.11 -6.77 -8.72
CA LYS A 91 1.50 -8.06 -9.30
C LYS A 91 2.61 -7.95 -10.34
N ASP A 92 2.82 -6.77 -10.91
CA ASP A 92 3.89 -6.54 -11.89
C ASP A 92 5.27 -6.33 -11.22
N ASP A 93 5.33 -6.22 -9.89
CA ASP A 93 6.59 -6.28 -9.16
C ASP A 93 7.08 -7.73 -9.07
N PRO A 94 8.34 -8.04 -9.43
CA PRO A 94 8.85 -9.42 -9.45
C PRO A 94 8.86 -10.10 -8.07
N HIS A 95 8.73 -9.34 -6.99
CA HIS A 95 8.73 -9.86 -5.61
C HIS A 95 7.33 -9.99 -5.00
N HIS A 96 6.26 -9.75 -5.78
CA HIS A 96 4.88 -9.68 -5.29
C HIS A 96 4.45 -10.94 -4.50
N GLU A 97 4.89 -12.13 -4.92
CA GLU A 97 4.52 -13.40 -4.27
C GLU A 97 4.91 -13.45 -2.78
N LYS A 98 5.98 -12.74 -2.38
CA LYS A 98 6.41 -12.68 -0.98
C LYS A 98 5.41 -11.99 -0.06
N PHE A 99 4.51 -11.17 -0.63
CA PHE A 99 3.52 -10.37 0.07
C PHE A 99 2.11 -10.95 -0.02
N MET A 100 1.90 -11.98 -0.85
CA MET A 100 0.63 -12.70 -0.99
C MET A 100 0.53 -13.79 0.07
N LEU A 101 0.03 -13.45 1.26
CA LEU A 101 -0.19 -14.44 2.32
C LEU A 101 -1.50 -15.19 2.08
N ASN A 102 -1.52 -16.50 2.34
CA ASN A 102 -2.72 -17.32 2.15
C ASN A 102 -3.87 -16.93 3.08
N GLU A 103 -3.55 -16.34 4.23
CA GLU A 103 -4.51 -15.86 5.21
C GLU A 103 -5.16 -14.53 4.80
N ASN A 104 -4.61 -13.85 3.79
CA ASN A 104 -5.10 -12.57 3.33
C ASN A 104 -5.99 -12.71 2.10
N LYS A 105 -7.00 -11.83 2.01
CA LYS A 105 -7.75 -11.59 0.78
C LYS A 105 -6.89 -10.73 -0.14
N ASN A 106 -6.07 -11.36 -0.95
CA ASN A 106 -5.18 -10.68 -1.87
C ASN A 106 -5.96 -10.16 -3.07
N ILE A 107 -5.82 -8.87 -3.37
CA ILE A 107 -6.35 -8.21 -4.57
C ILE A 107 -5.15 -7.70 -5.36
N THR A 108 -4.99 -8.20 -6.54
CA THR A 108 -3.82 -7.93 -7.39
C THR A 108 -4.10 -6.82 -8.40
N ILE A 109 -3.08 -5.97 -8.64
CA ILE A 109 -3.09 -4.93 -9.67
C ILE A 109 -1.96 -5.24 -10.65
N GLY A 110 -2.25 -5.32 -11.93
CA GLY A 110 -1.22 -5.63 -12.92
C GLY A 110 -1.70 -5.51 -14.36
N LYS A 111 -0.78 -5.73 -15.30
CA LYS A 111 -1.04 -5.71 -16.74
C LYS A 111 -1.47 -7.08 -17.28
N ASN A 112 -1.21 -8.13 -16.52
CA ASN A 112 -1.52 -9.51 -16.93
C ASN A 112 -2.07 -10.26 -15.73
N ASP A 113 -3.13 -11.06 -15.95
CA ASP A 113 -3.68 -12.00 -14.98
C ASP A 113 -3.78 -11.41 -13.55
N ALA A 114 -4.45 -10.26 -13.43
CA ALA A 114 -4.65 -9.55 -12.17
C ALA A 114 -6.14 -9.24 -11.97
N ASP A 115 -6.57 -9.11 -10.71
CA ASP A 115 -7.95 -8.76 -10.36
C ASP A 115 -8.31 -7.37 -10.88
N VAL A 116 -7.41 -6.40 -10.71
CA VAL A 116 -7.48 -5.06 -11.31
C VAL A 116 -6.52 -5.05 -12.50
N LEU A 117 -7.07 -5.28 -13.67
CA LEU A 117 -6.27 -5.43 -14.89
C LEU A 117 -6.12 -4.08 -15.60
N ILE A 118 -4.89 -3.59 -15.68
CA ILE A 118 -4.53 -2.39 -16.43
C ILE A 118 -4.59 -2.73 -17.93
N LYS A 119 -5.63 -2.25 -18.61
CA LYS A 119 -5.83 -2.47 -20.06
C LYS A 119 -4.92 -1.57 -20.89
N ASN A 120 -4.92 -0.28 -20.58
CA ASN A 120 -4.11 0.72 -21.26
C ASN A 120 -3.94 1.98 -20.40
N TYR A 121 -2.91 2.76 -20.67
CA TYR A 121 -2.79 4.12 -20.15
C TYR A 121 -2.00 5.01 -21.11
N SER A 122 -2.29 6.30 -21.09
CA SER A 122 -1.57 7.30 -21.87
C SER A 122 -1.10 8.44 -20.98
N LEU A 123 0.17 8.80 -21.13
CA LEU A 123 0.83 9.85 -20.37
C LEU A 123 0.81 11.16 -21.18
N SER A 124 0.48 12.26 -20.53
CA SER A 124 0.66 13.61 -21.04
C SER A 124 1.51 14.43 -20.05
N HIS A 125 1.76 15.68 -20.38
CA HIS A 125 2.52 16.58 -19.50
C HIS A 125 1.76 17.01 -18.22
N LEU A 126 0.44 16.85 -18.18
CA LEU A 126 -0.42 17.34 -17.11
C LEU A 126 -1.23 16.25 -16.42
N HIS A 127 -1.48 15.14 -17.11
CA HIS A 127 -2.37 14.10 -16.63
C HIS A 127 -2.02 12.73 -17.21
N THR A 128 -2.54 11.71 -16.59
CA THR A 128 -2.51 10.33 -17.07
C THR A 128 -3.94 9.84 -17.25
N LYS A 129 -4.29 9.33 -18.43
CA LYS A 129 -5.54 8.59 -18.66
C LYS A 129 -5.28 7.12 -18.44
N ILE A 130 -6.20 6.44 -17.78
CA ILE A 130 -6.08 5.03 -17.41
C ILE A 130 -7.36 4.32 -17.79
N GLN A 131 -7.22 3.18 -18.47
CA GLN A 131 -8.30 2.21 -18.67
C GLN A 131 -7.93 0.93 -17.95
N PHE A 132 -8.81 0.45 -17.09
CA PHE A 132 -8.62 -0.77 -16.32
C PHE A 132 -9.93 -1.56 -16.22
N SER A 133 -9.87 -2.84 -15.90
CA SER A 133 -11.05 -3.63 -15.56
C SER A 133 -10.94 -4.21 -14.15
N TYR A 134 -12.10 -4.29 -13.50
CA TYR A 134 -12.27 -4.91 -12.19
C TYR A 134 -13.69 -5.49 -12.10
N GLU A 135 -13.83 -6.73 -11.60
CA GLU A 135 -15.13 -7.44 -11.50
C GLU A 135 -15.92 -7.39 -12.82
N ASP A 136 -15.25 -7.78 -13.93
CA ASP A 136 -15.81 -7.81 -15.30
C ASP A 136 -16.30 -6.47 -15.86
N LYS A 137 -16.07 -5.36 -15.17
CA LYS A 137 -16.40 -4.01 -15.63
C LYS A 137 -15.14 -3.28 -16.12
N ILE A 138 -15.31 -2.44 -17.14
CA ILE A 138 -14.24 -1.58 -17.65
C ILE A 138 -14.48 -0.16 -17.15
N TYR A 139 -13.41 0.46 -16.71
CA TYR A 139 -13.40 1.82 -16.17
C TYR A 139 -12.39 2.67 -16.93
N ASP A 140 -12.79 3.88 -17.28
CA ASP A 140 -11.93 4.92 -17.83
C ASP A 140 -11.83 6.07 -16.83
N THR A 141 -10.62 6.50 -16.54
CA THR A 141 -10.37 7.60 -15.59
C THR A 141 -9.20 8.46 -16.04
N GLN A 142 -9.12 9.65 -15.46
CA GLN A 142 -8.01 10.57 -15.67
C GLN A 142 -7.54 11.11 -14.30
N ILE A 143 -6.23 11.08 -14.09
CA ILE A 143 -5.60 11.61 -12.90
C ILE A 143 -4.66 12.77 -13.27
N ASN A 144 -4.61 13.80 -12.43
CA ASN A 144 -3.71 14.96 -12.61
C ASN A 144 -2.32 14.67 -12.03
N MET A 145 -1.80 13.50 -12.35
CA MET A 145 -0.45 13.04 -12.00
C MET A 145 0.22 12.45 -13.23
N VAL A 146 1.53 12.63 -13.34
CA VAL A 146 2.32 12.20 -14.49
C VAL A 146 3.24 11.06 -14.09
N GLY A 147 3.41 10.08 -14.99
CA GLY A 147 4.31 8.95 -14.78
C GLY A 147 3.58 7.62 -14.59
N SER A 148 4.15 6.56 -15.18
CA SER A 148 3.56 5.22 -15.16
C SER A 148 3.41 4.63 -13.74
N TYR A 149 4.30 4.97 -12.82
CA TYR A 149 4.20 4.55 -11.42
C TYR A 149 2.93 5.10 -10.72
N ASN A 150 2.44 6.28 -11.16
CA ASN A 150 1.21 6.86 -10.60
C ASN A 150 -0.06 6.11 -11.04
N VAL A 151 -0.01 5.30 -12.10
CA VAL A 151 -1.10 4.38 -12.45
C VAL A 151 -1.30 3.36 -11.31
N TYR A 152 -0.22 2.73 -10.87
CA TYR A 152 -0.27 1.76 -9.76
C TYR A 152 -0.62 2.43 -8.43
N ASN A 153 -0.04 3.58 -8.12
CA ASN A 153 -0.35 4.32 -6.90
C ASN A 153 -1.84 4.68 -6.83
N TYR A 154 -2.39 5.18 -7.95
CA TYR A 154 -3.81 5.52 -8.04
C TYR A 154 -4.71 4.30 -7.87
N LEU A 155 -4.45 3.21 -8.61
CA LEU A 155 -5.26 2.00 -8.52
C LEU A 155 -5.16 1.36 -7.13
N THR A 156 -3.97 1.40 -6.50
CA THR A 156 -3.80 0.94 -5.11
C THR A 156 -4.67 1.76 -4.16
N ALA A 157 -4.62 3.09 -4.23
CA ALA A 157 -5.43 3.97 -3.40
C ALA A 157 -6.93 3.78 -3.66
N LEU A 158 -7.33 3.64 -4.95
CA LEU A 158 -8.71 3.38 -5.33
C LEU A 158 -9.24 2.09 -4.71
N MET A 159 -8.46 1.01 -4.75
CA MET A 159 -8.87 -0.29 -4.21
C MET A 159 -8.95 -0.28 -2.68
N LEU A 160 -8.02 0.38 -1.99
CA LEU A 160 -8.09 0.58 -0.53
C LEU A 160 -9.39 1.31 -0.16
N VAL A 161 -9.71 2.42 -0.82
CA VAL A 161 -10.93 3.20 -0.55
C VAL A 161 -12.19 2.40 -0.91
N HIS A 162 -12.17 1.66 -2.02
CA HIS A 162 -13.31 0.84 -2.45
C HIS A 162 -13.61 -0.29 -1.45
N LYS A 163 -12.59 -0.94 -0.88
CA LYS A 163 -12.78 -2.01 0.11
C LYS A 163 -13.29 -1.51 1.47
N LEU A 164 -13.04 -0.24 1.79
CA LEU A 164 -13.66 0.43 2.93
C LEU A 164 -15.14 0.78 2.69
N GLY A 165 -15.70 0.47 1.51
CA GLY A 165 -17.11 0.67 1.19
C GLY A 165 -17.45 2.01 0.51
N PHE A 166 -16.44 2.77 0.10
CA PHE A 166 -16.66 3.97 -0.71
C PHE A 166 -16.83 3.60 -2.20
N SER A 167 -17.77 4.27 -2.87
CA SER A 167 -18.11 4.06 -4.30
C SER A 167 -17.60 5.21 -5.17
#